data_c5bf69a264baf6275fcc9c6cce2584f5
#
_entry.id   c5bf69a264baf6275fcc9c6cce2584f5
#
_cell.length_a   1.000
_cell.length_b   1.000
_cell.length_c   1.000
_cell.angle_alpha   90.00
_cell.angle_beta   90.00
_cell.angle_gamma   90.00
#
_symmetry.space_group_name_H-M   'P 1'
#
loop_
_entity.id
_entity.type
_entity.pdbx_description
1 polymer ?
#
loop_
_entity_poly.entity_id
_entity_poly.type
_entity_poly.pdbx_seq_one_letter_code
_entity_poly.pdbx_strand_id
1 'polypeptide(L)'
;MTAHSNPVHTSGNAVPPLDGTELGGVIDDLEGFHPGIDLIRDGIHLIATDRLTTAQTQTLSAALAGANGVDVLTAIGLLVARLTDADTNPALRNLPFEQQKTVALHGERLVFDLSDDDLHQHASEASAAITGT
;
A
#
# COMPACT_ATOMS: atom_id res chain seq x y z
N MET A 1 1.92 -9.51 15.15
CA MET A 1 0.64 -9.00 15.50
C MET A 1 0.37 -9.08 16.94
N THR A 2 -0.15 -8.09 17.44
CA THR A 2 -0.63 -8.25 18.74
C THR A 2 -1.75 -9.19 18.70
N ALA A 3 -1.62 -10.11 19.46
CA ALA A 3 -2.73 -10.90 19.70
C ALA A 3 -3.74 -10.01 20.28
N HIS A 4 -4.60 -9.58 19.55
CA HIS A 4 -5.67 -8.95 20.14
C HIS A 4 -6.35 -9.91 20.98
N SER A 5 -6.14 -9.71 22.15
CA SER A 5 -6.78 -10.54 23.10
C SER A 5 -8.21 -10.19 23.26
N ASN A 6 -8.96 -10.28 22.26
CA ASN A 6 -10.37 -10.25 22.48
C ASN A 6 -10.85 -11.67 22.69
N PRO A 7 -11.13 -12.05 23.92
CA PRO A 7 -11.47 -13.42 24.23
C PRO A 7 -12.83 -13.85 23.70
N VAL A 8 -13.66 -12.88 23.29
CA VAL A 8 -14.99 -13.20 22.81
C VAL A 8 -15.16 -12.71 21.39
N HIS A 9 -15.23 -13.66 20.46
CA HIS A 9 -15.54 -13.34 19.08
C HIS A 9 -16.99 -13.69 18.84
N THR A 10 -17.80 -12.67 18.72
CA THR A 10 -19.18 -12.84 18.27
C THR A 10 -19.23 -12.56 16.78
N SER A 11 -20.26 -13.02 16.11
CA SER A 11 -20.41 -12.76 14.67
C SER A 11 -20.46 -11.27 14.34
N GLY A 12 -20.89 -10.43 15.30
CA GLY A 12 -20.92 -8.97 15.10
C GLY A 12 -19.57 -8.30 15.28
N ASN A 13 -18.58 -8.99 15.86
CA ASN A 13 -17.26 -8.45 16.14
C ASN A 13 -16.17 -9.10 15.32
N ALA A 14 -16.44 -10.23 14.72
CA ALA A 14 -15.42 -10.96 13.99
C ALA A 14 -15.07 -10.24 12.70
N VAL A 15 -13.79 -10.12 12.41
CA VAL A 15 -13.33 -9.63 11.11
C VAL A 15 -13.45 -10.78 10.12
N PRO A 16 -14.16 -10.59 9.01
CA PRO A 16 -14.28 -11.65 8.01
C PRO A 16 -12.92 -12.06 7.45
N PRO A 17 -12.73 -13.34 7.12
CA PRO A 17 -11.51 -13.76 6.44
C PRO A 17 -11.43 -13.17 5.03
N LEU A 18 -10.24 -13.17 4.45
CA LEU A 18 -10.03 -12.66 3.09
C LEU A 18 -10.38 -13.68 2.00
N ASP A 19 -10.70 -14.92 2.38
CA ASP A 19 -11.03 -15.96 1.42
C ASP A 19 -12.22 -15.54 0.56
N GLY A 20 -12.06 -15.66 -0.75
CA GLY A 20 -13.12 -15.31 -1.69
C GLY A 20 -13.28 -13.81 -1.94
N THR A 21 -12.48 -12.95 -1.31
CA THR A 21 -12.52 -11.51 -1.58
C THR A 21 -11.55 -11.13 -2.69
N GLU A 22 -11.80 -9.99 -3.31
CA GLU A 22 -10.89 -9.44 -4.31
C GLU A 22 -9.52 -9.15 -3.70
N LEU A 23 -9.49 -8.57 -2.52
CA LEU A 23 -8.22 -8.28 -1.84
C LEU A 23 -7.43 -9.56 -1.60
N GLY A 24 -8.09 -10.63 -1.12
CA GLY A 24 -7.44 -11.92 -0.91
C GLY A 24 -6.84 -12.47 -2.19
N GLY A 25 -7.55 -12.36 -3.30
CA GLY A 25 -7.06 -12.81 -4.60
C GLY A 25 -5.83 -12.04 -5.06
N VAL A 26 -5.82 -10.72 -4.88
CA VAL A 26 -4.69 -9.89 -5.30
C VAL A 26 -3.44 -10.24 -4.49
N ILE A 27 -3.55 -10.34 -3.16
CA ILE A 27 -2.37 -10.64 -2.34
C ILE A 27 -1.88 -12.07 -2.55
N ASP A 28 -2.77 -13.02 -2.86
CA ASP A 28 -2.34 -14.36 -3.20
C ASP A 28 -1.51 -14.39 -4.50
N ASP A 29 -1.91 -13.58 -5.48
CA ASP A 29 -1.20 -13.50 -6.76
C ASP A 29 0.18 -12.83 -6.62
N LEU A 30 0.43 -12.12 -5.53
CA LEU A 30 1.72 -11.46 -5.28
C LEU A 30 2.75 -12.36 -4.61
N GLU A 31 2.39 -13.60 -4.28
CA GLU A 31 3.30 -14.50 -3.58
C GLU A 31 4.49 -14.90 -4.43
N GLY A 32 5.68 -14.85 -3.85
CA GLY A 32 6.86 -15.48 -4.44
C GLY A 32 7.70 -14.63 -5.38
N PHE A 33 7.33 -13.37 -5.63
CA PHE A 33 8.12 -12.51 -6.52
C PHE A 33 9.43 -12.05 -5.88
N HIS A 34 9.38 -11.69 -4.63
CA HIS A 34 10.53 -11.15 -3.91
C HIS A 34 10.19 -11.12 -2.42
N PRO A 35 11.16 -11.37 -1.53
CA PRO A 35 10.90 -11.31 -0.09
C PRO A 35 10.26 -10.00 0.37
N GLY A 36 10.63 -8.87 -0.23
CA GLY A 36 10.04 -7.56 0.08
C GLY A 36 8.56 -7.49 -0.29
N ILE A 37 8.18 -8.06 -1.43
CA ILE A 37 6.78 -8.13 -1.84
C ILE A 37 6.00 -9.06 -0.88
N ASP A 38 6.59 -10.18 -0.48
CA ASP A 38 5.96 -11.07 0.48
C ASP A 38 5.71 -10.36 1.82
N LEU A 39 6.61 -9.49 2.26
CA LEU A 39 6.40 -8.68 3.46
C LEU A 39 5.27 -7.66 3.31
N ILE A 40 5.17 -7.02 2.16
CA ILE A 40 4.07 -6.10 1.87
C ILE A 40 2.75 -6.86 1.89
N ARG A 41 2.71 -7.99 1.25
CA ARG A 41 1.57 -8.89 1.19
C ARG A 41 1.13 -9.31 2.59
N ASP A 42 2.07 -9.72 3.42
CA ASP A 42 1.81 -10.12 4.81
C ASP A 42 1.30 -8.94 5.62
N GLY A 43 1.84 -7.75 5.39
CA GLY A 43 1.40 -6.53 6.05
C GLY A 43 -0.04 -6.16 5.70
N ILE A 44 -0.39 -6.27 4.43
CA ILE A 44 -1.77 -6.02 3.99
C ILE A 44 -2.71 -7.03 4.65
N HIS A 45 -2.35 -8.31 4.63
CA HIS A 45 -3.16 -9.35 5.26
C HIS A 45 -3.36 -9.08 6.76
N LEU A 46 -2.28 -8.71 7.43
CA LEU A 46 -2.30 -8.42 8.86
C LEU A 46 -3.27 -7.29 9.20
N ILE A 47 -3.19 -6.18 8.45
CA ILE A 47 -4.06 -5.03 8.68
C ILE A 47 -5.51 -5.39 8.36
N ALA A 48 -5.73 -6.08 7.25
CA ALA A 48 -7.07 -6.39 6.77
C ALA A 48 -7.83 -7.35 7.69
N THR A 49 -7.12 -8.19 8.42
CA THR A 49 -7.73 -9.18 9.31
C THR A 49 -7.63 -8.82 10.79
N ASP A 50 -7.04 -7.67 11.11
CA ASP A 50 -6.91 -7.22 12.48
C ASP A 50 -8.21 -6.56 12.98
N ARG A 51 -8.47 -6.69 14.28
CA ARG A 51 -9.58 -5.97 14.91
C ARG A 51 -9.10 -4.60 15.31
N LEU A 52 -9.54 -3.60 14.56
CA LEU A 52 -9.08 -2.24 14.75
C LEU A 52 -10.12 -1.43 15.51
N THR A 53 -9.64 -0.49 16.31
CA THR A 53 -10.51 0.55 16.88
C THR A 53 -10.85 1.56 15.78
N THR A 54 -11.84 2.41 16.04
CA THR A 54 -12.16 3.50 15.09
C THR A 54 -10.97 4.45 14.92
N ALA A 55 -10.26 4.75 16.02
CA ALA A 55 -9.06 5.60 15.93
C ALA A 55 -7.96 4.96 15.10
N GLN A 56 -7.72 3.67 15.24
CA GLN A 56 -6.75 2.95 14.42
C GLN A 56 -7.17 2.93 12.94
N THR A 57 -8.45 2.70 12.67
CA THR A 57 -8.98 2.69 11.31
C THR A 57 -8.80 4.05 10.65
N GLN A 58 -9.06 5.12 11.37
CA GLN A 58 -8.85 6.48 10.88
C GLN A 58 -7.38 6.71 10.52
N THR A 59 -6.48 6.39 11.44
CA THR A 59 -5.05 6.57 11.24
C THR A 59 -4.53 5.74 10.07
N LEU A 60 -4.95 4.48 9.97
CA LEU A 60 -4.47 3.58 8.91
C LEU A 60 -5.00 3.99 7.54
N SER A 61 -6.25 4.44 7.45
CA SER A 61 -6.79 4.91 6.18
C SER A 61 -5.99 6.09 5.64
N ALA A 62 -5.64 7.03 6.51
CA ALA A 62 -4.80 8.17 6.12
C ALA A 62 -3.37 7.73 5.79
N ALA A 63 -2.79 6.86 6.61
CA ALA A 63 -1.41 6.42 6.42
C ALA A 63 -1.21 5.59 5.14
N LEU A 64 -2.23 4.86 4.71
CA LEU A 64 -2.13 4.05 3.50
C LEU A 64 -2.24 4.89 2.22
N ALA A 65 -3.22 5.77 2.14
CA ALA A 65 -3.48 6.48 0.88
C ALA A 65 -4.12 7.87 1.05
N GLY A 66 -4.17 8.40 2.27
CA GLY A 66 -4.89 9.65 2.53
C GLY A 66 -4.01 10.82 2.98
N ALA A 67 -2.69 10.70 2.87
CA ALA A 67 -1.76 11.75 3.28
C ALA A 67 -0.70 11.95 2.20
N ASN A 68 -1.09 12.60 1.12
CA ASN A 68 -0.24 12.79 -0.05
C ASN A 68 1.14 13.31 0.34
N GLY A 69 2.17 12.61 -0.13
CA GLY A 69 3.56 12.93 0.17
C GLY A 69 4.14 12.16 1.35
N VAL A 70 3.32 11.60 2.24
CA VAL A 70 3.78 10.92 3.45
C VAL A 70 3.01 9.63 3.74
N ASP A 71 2.28 9.12 2.77
CA ASP A 71 1.55 7.86 2.92
C ASP A 71 2.23 6.70 2.20
N VAL A 72 1.70 5.50 2.39
CA VAL A 72 2.26 4.28 1.79
C VAL A 72 2.17 4.35 0.26
N LEU A 73 1.08 4.89 -0.27
CA LEU A 73 0.92 5.02 -1.72
C LEU A 73 2.03 5.87 -2.33
N THR A 74 2.38 6.98 -1.67
CA THR A 74 3.51 7.82 -2.08
C THR A 74 4.82 7.03 -2.04
N ALA A 75 5.05 6.26 -0.97
CA ALA A 75 6.27 5.45 -0.84
C ALA A 75 6.38 4.41 -1.97
N ILE A 76 5.27 3.81 -2.35
CA ILE A 76 5.26 2.83 -3.46
C ILE A 76 5.69 3.52 -4.77
N GLY A 77 5.15 4.70 -5.06
CA GLY A 77 5.54 5.45 -6.25
C GLY A 77 7.03 5.79 -6.27
N LEU A 78 7.55 6.27 -5.14
CA LEU A 78 8.97 6.61 -5.01
C LEU A 78 9.86 5.36 -5.14
N LEU A 79 9.40 4.22 -4.62
CA LEU A 79 10.13 2.96 -4.78
C LEU A 79 10.22 2.57 -6.25
N VAL A 80 9.12 2.65 -7.00
CA VAL A 80 9.15 2.34 -8.44
C VAL A 80 10.08 3.29 -9.18
N ALA A 81 10.06 4.58 -8.84
CA ALA A 81 10.96 5.55 -9.45
C ALA A 81 12.44 5.19 -9.19
N ARG A 82 12.75 4.70 -7.98
CA ARG A 82 14.10 4.25 -7.65
C ARG A 82 14.49 3.02 -8.46
N LEU A 83 13.58 2.08 -8.66
CA LEU A 83 13.83 0.85 -9.42
C LEU A 83 13.99 1.11 -10.92
N THR A 84 13.44 2.19 -11.43
CA THR A 84 13.45 2.55 -12.85
C THR A 84 14.54 3.56 -13.20
N ASP A 85 15.40 3.91 -12.24
CA ASP A 85 16.50 4.86 -12.43
C ASP A 85 17.83 4.10 -12.43
N ALA A 86 18.58 4.18 -13.54
CA ALA A 86 19.87 3.51 -13.67
C ALA A 86 20.90 4.02 -12.67
N ASP A 87 20.74 5.26 -12.15
CA ASP A 87 21.65 5.79 -11.14
C ASP A 87 21.49 5.08 -9.80
N THR A 88 20.31 4.55 -9.50
CA THR A 88 20.04 3.85 -8.25
C THR A 88 19.84 2.35 -8.43
N ASN A 89 19.61 1.89 -9.65
CA ASN A 89 19.45 0.46 -9.94
C ASN A 89 20.47 0.03 -10.99
N PRO A 90 21.59 -0.58 -10.57
CA PRO A 90 22.65 -0.97 -11.50
C PRO A 90 22.20 -1.95 -12.60
N ALA A 91 21.16 -2.72 -12.37
CA ALA A 91 20.67 -3.68 -13.36
C ALA A 91 20.28 -3.00 -14.67
N LEU A 92 19.86 -1.72 -14.61
CA LEU A 92 19.43 -0.99 -15.80
C LEU A 92 20.61 -0.44 -16.62
N ARG A 93 21.81 -0.44 -16.06
CA ARG A 93 22.97 0.18 -16.73
C ARG A 93 23.40 -0.56 -17.98
N ASN A 94 22.97 -1.80 -18.16
CA ASN A 94 23.25 -2.59 -19.35
C ASN A 94 22.30 -2.29 -20.51
N LEU A 95 21.25 -1.53 -20.28
CA LEU A 95 20.31 -1.16 -21.32
C LEU A 95 20.89 -0.01 -22.17
N PRO A 96 20.51 0.09 -23.46
CA PRO A 96 20.85 1.26 -24.25
C PRO A 96 20.40 2.54 -23.58
N PHE A 97 21.16 3.62 -23.77
CA PHE A 97 20.91 4.89 -23.09
C PHE A 97 19.49 5.41 -23.30
N GLU A 98 18.99 5.33 -24.54
CA GLU A 98 17.63 5.79 -24.83
C GLU A 98 16.58 4.96 -24.08
N GLN A 99 16.83 3.67 -23.92
CA GLN A 99 15.93 2.80 -23.17
C GLN A 99 15.97 3.13 -21.68
N GLN A 100 17.15 3.43 -21.13
CA GLN A 100 17.28 3.89 -19.74
C GLN A 100 16.46 5.16 -19.50
N LYS A 101 16.50 6.10 -20.45
CA LYS A 101 15.74 7.34 -20.33
C LYS A 101 14.23 7.11 -20.36
N THR A 102 13.77 6.23 -21.24
CA THR A 102 12.35 5.89 -21.32
C THR A 102 11.85 5.24 -20.04
N VAL A 103 12.63 4.30 -19.48
CA VAL A 103 12.27 3.63 -18.23
C VAL A 103 12.20 4.64 -17.09
N ALA A 104 13.19 5.52 -16.97
CA ALA A 104 13.21 6.55 -15.93
C ALA A 104 12.04 7.52 -16.06
N LEU A 105 11.69 7.90 -17.28
CA LEU A 105 10.56 8.80 -17.52
C LEU A 105 9.26 8.20 -17.00
N HIS A 106 9.02 6.92 -17.22
CA HIS A 106 7.80 6.28 -16.75
C HIS A 106 7.77 6.19 -15.22
N GLY A 107 8.90 5.95 -14.58
CA GLY A 107 8.99 5.98 -13.11
C GLY A 107 8.65 7.36 -12.56
N GLU A 108 9.19 8.42 -13.17
CA GLU A 108 8.89 9.80 -12.77
C GLU A 108 7.42 10.13 -12.97
N ARG A 109 6.84 9.68 -14.07
CA ARG A 109 5.43 9.90 -14.34
C ARG A 109 4.52 9.20 -13.35
N LEU A 110 4.89 8.01 -12.92
CA LEU A 110 4.13 7.32 -11.87
C LEU A 110 4.13 8.14 -10.58
N VAL A 111 5.29 8.68 -10.18
CA VAL A 111 5.36 9.54 -8.99
C VAL A 111 4.46 10.75 -9.16
N PHE A 112 4.51 11.38 -10.33
CA PHE A 112 3.67 12.53 -10.62
C PHE A 112 2.18 12.18 -10.52
N ASP A 113 1.78 11.08 -11.14
CA ASP A 113 0.38 10.65 -11.13
C ASP A 113 -0.09 10.30 -9.72
N LEU A 114 0.76 9.61 -8.94
CA LEU A 114 0.42 9.23 -7.57
C LEU A 114 0.45 10.41 -6.60
N SER A 115 1.01 11.56 -7.00
CA SER A 115 1.01 12.77 -6.18
C SER A 115 -0.22 13.64 -6.43
N ASP A 116 -1.12 13.21 -7.30
CA ASP A 116 -2.37 13.93 -7.54
C ASP A 116 -3.22 13.85 -6.27
N ASP A 117 -3.63 15.02 -5.77
CA ASP A 117 -4.44 15.11 -4.56
C ASP A 117 -5.75 14.33 -4.68
N ASP A 118 -6.31 14.25 -5.87
CA ASP A 118 -7.56 13.53 -6.09
C ASP A 118 -7.43 12.03 -5.78
N LEU A 119 -6.24 11.44 -6.00
CA LEU A 119 -6.01 10.04 -5.67
C LEU A 119 -6.03 9.77 -4.18
N HIS A 120 -5.68 10.77 -3.37
CA HIS A 120 -5.60 10.63 -1.92
C HIS A 120 -6.85 11.15 -1.23
N GLN A 121 -7.70 11.86 -1.96
CA GLN A 121 -8.82 12.58 -1.38
C GLN A 121 -9.82 11.66 -0.70
N HIS A 122 -10.21 10.57 -1.35
CA HIS A 122 -11.23 9.69 -0.78
C HIS A 122 -10.78 8.99 0.49
N ALA A 123 -9.51 8.55 0.56
CA ALA A 123 -8.99 7.97 1.79
C ALA A 123 -8.86 9.01 2.90
N SER A 124 -8.48 10.24 2.55
CA SER A 124 -8.44 11.36 3.49
C SER A 124 -9.83 11.68 4.01
N GLU A 125 -10.83 11.75 3.13
CA GLU A 125 -12.21 12.02 3.52
C GLU A 125 -12.80 10.89 4.34
N ALA A 126 -12.48 9.63 3.99
CA ALA A 126 -12.91 8.49 4.79
C ALA A 126 -12.33 8.57 6.20
N SER A 127 -11.05 8.90 6.31
CA SER A 127 -10.40 9.10 7.60
C SER A 127 -11.09 10.21 8.40
N ALA A 128 -11.36 11.34 7.76
CA ALA A 128 -12.02 12.47 8.41
C ALA A 128 -13.45 12.12 8.82
N ALA A 129 -14.16 11.31 8.04
CA ALA A 129 -15.53 10.91 8.35
C ALA A 129 -15.63 10.00 9.57
N ILE A 130 -14.55 9.31 9.93
CA ILE A 130 -14.50 8.48 11.14
C ILE A 130 -14.35 9.36 12.38
N THR A 131 -13.81 10.56 12.25
CA THR A 131 -13.60 11.48 13.34
C THR A 131 -14.94 11.87 13.96
N GLY A 132 -15.04 11.81 15.28
CA GLY A 132 -16.26 12.16 15.98
C GLY A 132 -17.22 11.01 16.25
N THR A 133 -16.87 9.82 15.80
CA THR A 133 -17.68 8.62 16.09
C THR A 133 -17.26 7.96 17.40
#